data_f20482b27937a429773d171f8d9eabab
#
_entry.id   f20482b27937a429773d171f8d9eabab
#
_cell.length_a   1.000
_cell.length_b   1.000
_cell.length_c   1.000
_cell.angle_alpha   90.00
_cell.angle_beta   90.00
_cell.angle_gamma   90.00
#
_symmetry.space_group_name_H-M   'P 1'
#
loop_
_entity.id
_entity.type
_entity.pdbx_description
1 polymer ?
#
loop_
_entity_poly.entity_id
_entity_poly.type
_entity_poly.pdbx_seq_one_letter_code
_entity_poly.pdbx_strand_id
1 'polypeptide(L)'
;VEVREFMAQQKIRVVVVDDSAFMRMVLKDIIESQPDMQVVGVAKDGLEALQVIEEKKPDVVTLDVEMPKMNGIEVLKRIVQKHPVRVIMVSSLTEEGADITITALTLGAVDFLTKPSGSTSLTFREVADTLIAKIRNAMLVDPKSVLTKQIAKPTITTIKKTLLGNKAVVIGASTGGPRSLDVIIPALPEDFPAPVFLIQHMPPLFTKSLAMRLNSVSKVRVKEAEDGEPV
;
A
#
# COMPACT_ATOMS: atom_id res chain seq x y z
N VAL A 1 -11.59 -23.42 24.74
CA VAL A 1 -11.55 -22.12 25.41
C VAL A 1 -10.10 -21.66 25.52
N GLU A 2 -9.16 -22.49 26.01
CA GLU A 2 -7.74 -22.13 26.21
C GLU A 2 -6.98 -21.72 24.94
N VAL A 3 -7.26 -22.33 23.79
CA VAL A 3 -6.56 -21.99 22.52
C VAL A 3 -6.97 -20.61 22.01
N ARG A 4 -8.20 -20.15 22.26
CA ARG A 4 -8.66 -18.79 21.92
C ARG A 4 -8.08 -17.73 22.85
N GLU A 5 -7.88 -18.04 24.13
CA GLU A 5 -7.25 -17.14 25.09
C GLU A 5 -5.73 -17.01 24.86
N PHE A 6 -5.04 -18.08 24.42
CA PHE A 6 -3.61 -18.03 24.08
C PHE A 6 -3.32 -17.20 22.81
N MET A 7 -4.25 -17.18 21.84
CA MET A 7 -4.14 -16.34 20.63
C MET A 7 -4.50 -14.86 20.89
N ALA A 8 -5.17 -14.55 22.01
CA ALA A 8 -5.61 -13.19 22.35
C ALA A 8 -4.52 -12.30 22.99
N GLN A 9 -3.28 -12.76 23.14
CA GLN A 9 -2.24 -12.03 23.87
C GLN A 9 -1.07 -11.51 23.05
N GLN A 10 -0.97 -11.80 21.76
CA GLN A 10 0.16 -11.30 20.97
C GLN A 10 -0.20 -10.00 20.26
N LYS A 11 0.25 -8.88 20.85
CA LYS A 11 0.07 -7.55 20.26
C LYS A 11 0.79 -7.45 18.92
N ILE A 12 0.18 -6.77 17.93
CA ILE A 12 0.84 -6.42 16.67
C ILE A 12 2.03 -5.52 16.97
N ARG A 13 3.20 -5.95 16.57
CA ARG A 13 4.47 -5.28 16.81
C ARG A 13 4.79 -4.32 15.66
N VAL A 14 4.80 -3.03 15.95
CA VAL A 14 4.99 -1.99 14.93
C VAL A 14 6.31 -1.25 15.15
N VAL A 15 7.04 -1.01 14.07
CA VAL A 15 8.16 -0.05 14.03
C VAL A 15 7.69 1.19 13.28
N VAL A 16 7.96 2.36 13.85
CA VAL A 16 7.61 3.67 13.27
C VAL A 16 8.87 4.34 12.74
N VAL A 17 8.89 4.66 11.44
CA VAL A 17 10.01 5.29 10.76
C VAL A 17 9.54 6.59 10.10
N ASP A 18 10.05 7.72 10.57
CA ASP A 18 9.76 9.06 10.05
C ASP A 18 10.87 10.02 10.50
N ASP A 19 11.29 10.97 9.70
CA ASP A 19 12.34 11.92 10.09
C ASP A 19 11.84 12.99 11.08
N SER A 20 10.53 13.30 11.04
CA SER A 20 9.88 14.22 11.95
C SER A 20 9.67 13.60 13.34
N ALA A 21 10.27 14.17 14.37
CA ALA A 21 10.05 13.75 15.77
C ALA A 21 8.58 13.87 16.17
N PHE A 22 7.89 14.89 15.66
CA PHE A 22 6.46 15.08 15.91
C PHE A 22 5.61 13.94 15.31
N MET A 23 5.88 13.57 14.05
CA MET A 23 5.15 12.48 13.40
C MET A 23 5.42 11.14 14.07
N ARG A 24 6.66 10.85 14.47
CA ARG A 24 6.97 9.64 15.26
C ARG A 24 6.17 9.57 16.55
N MET A 25 6.05 10.70 17.27
CA MET A 25 5.26 10.79 18.50
C MET A 25 3.77 10.54 18.21
N VAL A 26 3.19 11.23 17.23
CA VAL A 26 1.78 11.10 16.86
C VAL A 26 1.44 9.66 16.44
N LEU A 27 2.22 9.07 15.53
CA LEU A 27 1.97 7.70 15.07
C LEU A 27 2.12 6.69 16.23
N LYS A 28 3.10 6.90 17.11
CA LYS A 28 3.28 6.07 18.30
C LYS A 28 2.07 6.16 19.23
N ASP A 29 1.61 7.36 19.56
CA ASP A 29 0.46 7.56 20.45
C ASP A 29 -0.82 6.92 19.88
N ILE A 30 -1.05 7.07 18.58
CA ILE A 30 -2.17 6.42 17.88
C ILE A 30 -2.09 4.89 18.02
N ILE A 31 -0.93 4.30 17.74
CA ILE A 31 -0.74 2.85 17.76
C ILE A 31 -0.86 2.32 19.19
N GLU A 32 -0.22 2.95 20.16
CA GLU A 32 -0.23 2.53 21.56
C GLU A 32 -1.58 2.75 22.26
N SER A 33 -2.47 3.59 21.70
CA SER A 33 -3.85 3.72 22.19
C SER A 33 -4.68 2.45 21.98
N GLN A 34 -4.22 1.53 21.12
CA GLN A 34 -4.93 0.28 20.82
C GLN A 34 -4.41 -0.86 21.69
N PRO A 35 -5.32 -1.64 22.34
CA PRO A 35 -4.92 -2.72 23.22
C PRO A 35 -4.23 -3.88 22.51
N ASP A 36 -4.48 -4.05 21.21
CA ASP A 36 -3.97 -5.11 20.35
C ASP A 36 -2.69 -4.74 19.59
N MET A 37 -2.10 -3.56 19.86
CA MET A 37 -0.90 -3.06 19.16
C MET A 37 0.17 -2.58 20.14
N GLN A 38 1.43 -2.54 19.70
CA GLN A 38 2.53 -1.93 20.43
C GLN A 38 3.64 -1.44 19.50
N VAL A 39 4.23 -0.29 19.81
CA VAL A 39 5.43 0.19 19.12
C VAL A 39 6.65 -0.45 19.75
N VAL A 40 7.39 -1.27 19.00
CA VAL A 40 8.58 -1.99 19.47
C VAL A 40 9.89 -1.29 19.11
N GLY A 41 9.82 -0.25 18.28
CA GLY A 41 10.97 0.56 17.90
C GLY A 41 10.56 1.78 17.10
N VAL A 42 11.42 2.77 17.08
CA VAL A 42 11.29 4.00 16.27
C VAL A 42 12.61 4.24 15.56
N ALA A 43 12.58 4.87 14.38
CA ALA A 43 13.77 5.28 13.64
C ALA A 43 13.54 6.64 12.97
N LYS A 44 14.59 7.45 12.87
CA LYS A 44 14.54 8.82 12.31
C LYS A 44 15.11 8.94 10.90
N ASP A 45 15.74 7.90 10.40
CA ASP A 45 16.29 7.84 9.04
C ASP A 45 16.33 6.37 8.54
N GLY A 46 16.58 6.20 7.25
CA GLY A 46 16.55 4.87 6.63
C GLY A 46 17.67 3.93 7.12
N LEU A 47 18.80 4.43 7.57
CA LEU A 47 19.88 3.58 8.10
C LEU A 47 19.52 3.01 9.46
N GLU A 48 19.01 3.86 10.36
CA GLU A 48 18.50 3.44 11.67
C GLU A 48 17.30 2.49 11.51
N ALA A 49 16.41 2.76 10.52
CA ALA A 49 15.27 1.90 10.24
C ALA A 49 15.67 0.46 9.96
N LEU A 50 16.68 0.23 9.11
CA LEU A 50 17.14 -1.12 8.78
C LEU A 50 17.68 -1.85 10.02
N GLN A 51 18.42 -1.17 10.89
CA GLN A 51 18.96 -1.74 12.13
C GLN A 51 17.83 -2.12 13.10
N VAL A 52 16.89 -1.19 13.32
CA VAL A 52 15.76 -1.41 14.23
C VAL A 52 14.85 -2.55 13.73
N ILE A 53 14.59 -2.62 12.43
CA ILE A 53 13.78 -3.69 11.83
C ILE A 53 14.45 -5.06 12.00
N GLU A 54 15.76 -5.14 11.78
CA GLU A 54 16.53 -6.38 11.94
C GLU A 54 16.55 -6.86 13.40
N GLU A 55 16.74 -5.93 14.33
CA GLU A 55 16.78 -6.21 15.78
C GLU A 55 15.41 -6.58 16.34
N LYS A 56 14.39 -5.76 16.03
CA LYS A 56 13.06 -5.88 16.64
C LYS A 56 12.16 -6.88 15.95
N LYS A 57 12.39 -7.22 14.68
CA LYS A 57 11.57 -8.14 13.87
C LYS A 57 10.08 -7.84 14.01
N PRO A 58 9.62 -6.64 13.60
CA PRO A 58 8.24 -6.23 13.73
C PRO A 58 7.31 -6.99 12.78
N ASP A 59 6.01 -6.95 13.06
CA ASP A 59 4.97 -7.46 12.15
C ASP A 59 4.64 -6.46 11.04
N VAL A 60 4.69 -5.15 11.38
CA VAL A 60 4.38 -4.04 10.50
C VAL A 60 5.40 -2.92 10.68
N VAL A 61 5.75 -2.25 9.61
CA VAL A 61 6.56 -1.02 9.60
C VAL A 61 5.74 0.10 8.99
N THR A 62 5.58 1.23 9.68
CA THR A 62 5.18 2.49 9.04
C THR A 62 6.44 3.20 8.58
N LEU A 63 6.52 3.56 7.30
CA LEU A 63 7.74 4.04 6.67
C LEU A 63 7.49 5.32 5.89
N ASP A 64 8.09 6.41 6.35
CA ASP A 64 8.07 7.66 5.62
C ASP A 64 8.78 7.55 4.27
N VAL A 65 8.23 8.23 3.28
CA VAL A 65 8.78 8.29 1.93
C VAL A 65 9.99 9.22 1.90
N GLU A 66 9.88 10.40 2.49
CA GLU A 66 10.86 11.47 2.43
C GLU A 66 11.73 11.50 3.69
N MET A 67 12.93 10.98 3.60
CA MET A 67 13.87 10.96 4.73
C MET A 67 15.30 11.32 4.27
N PRO A 68 16.10 11.97 5.14
CA PRO A 68 17.50 12.24 4.84
C PRO A 68 18.33 10.94 4.79
N LYS A 69 19.50 11.00 4.14
CA LYS A 69 20.50 9.92 3.98
C LYS A 69 20.03 8.72 3.13
N MET A 70 18.85 8.18 3.41
CA MET A 70 18.27 7.06 2.69
C MET A 70 16.75 7.22 2.72
N ASN A 71 16.13 7.40 1.55
CA ASN A 71 14.68 7.57 1.42
C ASN A 71 13.91 6.26 1.66
N GLY A 72 12.59 6.38 1.88
CA GLY A 72 11.73 5.23 2.18
C GLY A 72 11.70 4.18 1.07
N ILE A 73 11.85 4.57 -0.18
CA ILE A 73 11.90 3.62 -1.32
C ILE A 73 13.15 2.74 -1.25
N GLU A 74 14.29 3.32 -0.91
CA GLU A 74 15.55 2.56 -0.77
C GLU A 74 15.47 1.59 0.42
N VAL A 75 14.88 2.05 1.54
CA VAL A 75 14.62 1.19 2.71
C VAL A 75 13.68 0.05 2.33
N LEU A 76 12.55 0.34 1.66
CA LEU A 76 11.58 -0.66 1.22
C LEU A 76 12.22 -1.73 0.34
N LYS A 77 13.03 -1.34 -0.66
CA LYS A 77 13.74 -2.28 -1.53
C LYS A 77 14.64 -3.25 -0.73
N ARG A 78 15.33 -2.75 0.28
CA ARG A 78 16.21 -3.58 1.15
C ARG A 78 15.39 -4.49 2.06
N ILE A 79 14.30 -3.99 2.64
CA ILE A 79 13.38 -4.78 3.46
C ILE A 79 12.80 -5.94 2.65
N VAL A 80 12.22 -5.64 1.49
CA VAL A 80 11.60 -6.65 0.62
C VAL A 80 12.59 -7.73 0.18
N GLN A 81 13.87 -7.45 0.09
CA GLN A 81 14.89 -8.43 -0.29
C GLN A 81 15.35 -9.34 0.86
N LYS A 82 15.37 -8.84 2.09
CA LYS A 82 16.00 -9.50 3.24
C LYS A 82 15.03 -9.94 4.33
N HIS A 83 13.98 -9.16 4.55
CA HIS A 83 13.10 -9.31 5.70
C HIS A 83 11.63 -9.27 5.25
N PRO A 84 10.92 -10.40 5.30
CA PRO A 84 9.50 -10.42 4.96
C PRO A 84 8.68 -9.75 6.07
N VAL A 85 8.55 -8.42 5.99
CA VAL A 85 7.74 -7.60 6.90
C VAL A 85 6.75 -6.77 6.09
N ARG A 86 5.61 -6.47 6.66
CA ARG A 86 4.56 -5.66 6.04
C ARG A 86 4.91 -4.18 6.18
N VAL A 87 4.96 -3.46 5.07
CA VAL A 87 5.29 -2.03 5.07
C VAL A 87 4.07 -1.21 4.65
N ILE A 88 3.72 -0.23 5.48
CA ILE A 88 2.74 0.82 5.18
C ILE A 88 3.54 2.10 4.95
N MET A 89 3.49 2.63 3.73
CA MET A 89 4.15 3.90 3.43
C MET A 89 3.42 5.06 4.08
N VAL A 90 4.15 6.05 4.55
CA VAL A 90 3.59 7.32 5.03
C VAL A 90 4.05 8.41 4.07
N SER A 91 3.13 9.14 3.44
CA SER A 91 3.46 10.03 2.33
C SER A 91 2.71 11.35 2.42
N SER A 92 3.32 12.42 1.92
CA SER A 92 2.68 13.72 1.74
C SER A 92 1.58 13.65 0.66
N LEU A 93 0.54 14.50 0.78
CA LEU A 93 -0.53 14.62 -0.22
C LEU A 93 -0.09 15.58 -1.34
N THR A 94 0.91 15.18 -2.12
CA THR A 94 1.42 15.89 -3.29
C THR A 94 1.40 14.98 -4.52
N GLU A 95 1.47 15.54 -5.73
CA GLU A 95 1.56 14.74 -6.96
C GLU A 95 2.83 13.88 -6.94
N GLU A 96 3.98 14.44 -6.54
CA GLU A 96 5.24 13.72 -6.41
C GLU A 96 5.14 12.59 -5.37
N GLY A 97 4.55 12.87 -4.20
CA GLY A 97 4.30 11.86 -3.16
C GLY A 97 3.39 10.75 -3.64
N ALA A 98 2.39 11.06 -4.47
CA ALA A 98 1.51 10.05 -5.07
C ALA A 98 2.28 9.11 -6.02
N ASP A 99 3.09 9.63 -6.93
CA ASP A 99 3.88 8.83 -7.88
C ASP A 99 4.88 7.91 -7.16
N ILE A 100 5.57 8.44 -6.15
CA ILE A 100 6.50 7.66 -5.33
C ILE A 100 5.75 6.57 -4.56
N THR A 101 4.58 6.89 -4.01
CA THR A 101 3.75 5.93 -3.27
C THR A 101 3.23 4.80 -4.16
N ILE A 102 2.74 5.10 -5.37
CA ILE A 102 2.34 4.07 -6.34
C ILE A 102 3.54 3.17 -6.68
N THR A 103 4.72 3.75 -6.87
CA THR A 103 5.96 2.98 -7.05
C THR A 103 6.24 2.07 -5.86
N ALA A 104 6.10 2.56 -4.62
CA ALA A 104 6.30 1.76 -3.41
C ALA A 104 5.34 0.57 -3.33
N LEU A 105 4.06 0.77 -3.66
CA LEU A 105 3.06 -0.30 -3.68
C LEU A 105 3.41 -1.40 -4.70
N THR A 106 3.94 -1.04 -5.87
CA THR A 106 4.40 -2.03 -6.87
C THR A 106 5.68 -2.74 -6.43
N LEU A 107 6.53 -2.09 -5.64
CA LEU A 107 7.74 -2.68 -5.07
C LEU A 107 7.47 -3.62 -3.89
N GLY A 108 6.27 -3.58 -3.31
CA GLY A 108 5.89 -4.50 -2.26
C GLY A 108 5.43 -3.86 -0.94
N ALA A 109 5.23 -2.54 -0.87
CA ALA A 109 4.47 -1.98 0.23
C ALA A 109 3.04 -2.55 0.21
N VAL A 110 2.50 -2.84 1.40
CA VAL A 110 1.16 -3.42 1.54
C VAL A 110 0.08 -2.36 1.35
N ASP A 111 0.31 -1.17 1.90
CA ASP A 111 -0.63 -0.05 1.83
C ASP A 111 0.14 1.27 2.05
N PHE A 112 -0.58 2.38 2.07
CA PHE A 112 -0.03 3.69 2.39
C PHE A 112 -1.00 4.51 3.25
N LEU A 113 -0.45 5.50 3.95
CA LEU A 113 -1.17 6.50 4.74
C LEU A 113 -0.73 7.88 4.26
N THR A 114 -1.68 8.79 4.02
CA THR A 114 -1.35 10.19 3.76
C THR A 114 -1.11 10.94 5.06
N LYS A 115 -0.02 11.72 5.12
CA LYS A 115 0.27 12.60 6.24
C LYS A 115 -0.86 13.63 6.39
N PRO A 116 -1.28 13.97 7.61
CA PRO A 116 -2.31 14.98 7.80
C PRO A 116 -1.84 16.33 7.29
N SER A 117 -2.60 16.95 6.39
CA SER A 117 -2.37 18.31 5.93
C SER A 117 -3.15 19.26 6.84
N GLY A 118 -2.48 19.79 7.88
CA GLY A 118 -3.07 20.75 8.82
C GLY A 118 -3.14 20.26 10.27
N SER A 119 -3.46 21.19 11.18
CA SER A 119 -3.41 20.99 12.64
C SER A 119 -4.78 20.85 13.30
N THR A 120 -5.83 20.44 12.57
CA THR A 120 -7.17 20.31 13.17
C THR A 120 -7.35 18.95 13.84
N SER A 121 -7.99 18.93 15.00
CA SER A 121 -8.26 17.71 15.78
C SER A 121 -9.09 16.66 15.02
N LEU A 122 -9.92 17.08 14.05
CA LEU A 122 -10.70 16.19 13.20
C LEU A 122 -9.81 15.41 12.24
N THR A 123 -8.85 16.08 11.60
CA THR A 123 -7.91 15.43 10.65
C THR A 123 -7.05 14.37 11.34
N PHE A 124 -6.64 14.62 12.60
CA PHE A 124 -5.88 13.64 13.37
C PHE A 124 -6.70 12.39 13.73
N ARG A 125 -8.00 12.54 14.01
CA ARG A 125 -8.88 11.40 14.29
C ARG A 125 -9.08 10.50 13.06
N GLU A 126 -9.34 11.10 11.92
CA GLU A 126 -9.49 10.37 10.65
C GLU A 126 -8.21 9.62 10.26
N VAL A 127 -7.05 10.25 10.48
CA VAL A 127 -5.75 9.62 10.26
C VAL A 127 -5.54 8.46 11.23
N ALA A 128 -5.94 8.62 12.50
CA ALA A 128 -5.82 7.57 13.50
C ALA A 128 -6.66 6.34 13.14
N ASP A 129 -7.95 6.52 12.85
CA ASP A 129 -8.85 5.43 12.48
C ASP A 129 -8.35 4.72 11.20
N THR A 130 -7.87 5.50 10.24
CA THR A 130 -7.32 4.97 8.99
C THR A 130 -6.05 4.16 9.23
N LEU A 131 -5.10 4.66 10.04
CA LEU A 131 -3.86 3.95 10.35
C LEU A 131 -4.13 2.62 11.05
N ILE A 132 -4.99 2.64 12.08
CA ILE A 132 -5.37 1.46 12.85
C ILE A 132 -5.99 0.40 11.93
N ALA A 133 -6.94 0.80 11.08
CA ALA A 133 -7.55 -0.11 10.11
C ALA A 133 -6.52 -0.69 9.13
N LYS A 134 -5.59 0.13 8.63
CA LYS A 134 -4.55 -0.31 7.70
C LYS A 134 -3.55 -1.28 8.36
N ILE A 135 -3.16 -1.05 9.62
CA ILE A 135 -2.29 -1.98 10.37
C ILE A 135 -2.99 -3.34 10.54
N ARG A 136 -4.27 -3.35 10.96
CA ARG A 136 -5.03 -4.60 11.08
C ARG A 136 -5.20 -5.33 9.74
N ASN A 137 -5.53 -4.60 8.67
CA ASN A 137 -5.66 -5.16 7.33
C ASN A 137 -4.32 -5.70 6.80
N ALA A 138 -3.21 -5.02 7.11
CA ALA A 138 -1.89 -5.49 6.72
C ALA A 138 -1.59 -6.88 7.30
N MET A 139 -2.07 -7.21 8.51
CA MET A 139 -1.88 -8.53 9.12
C MET A 139 -2.52 -9.67 8.33
N LEU A 140 -3.50 -9.39 7.48
CA LEU A 140 -4.13 -10.39 6.60
C LEU A 140 -3.26 -10.73 5.37
N VAL A 141 -2.23 -9.93 5.10
CA VAL A 141 -1.33 -10.14 3.97
C VAL A 141 -0.17 -11.04 4.42
N ASP A 142 0.09 -12.13 3.68
CA ASP A 142 1.30 -12.93 3.89
C ASP A 142 2.53 -12.11 3.46
N PRO A 143 3.46 -11.79 4.37
CA PRO A 143 4.64 -11.00 4.03
C PRO A 143 5.57 -11.71 3.03
N LYS A 144 5.52 -13.03 2.92
CA LYS A 144 6.27 -13.79 1.92
C LYS A 144 5.70 -13.59 0.50
N SER A 145 4.41 -13.37 0.37
CA SER A 145 3.79 -13.08 -0.92
C SER A 145 4.31 -11.78 -1.55
N VAL A 146 4.85 -10.88 -0.72
CA VAL A 146 5.50 -9.64 -1.15
C VAL A 146 6.85 -9.91 -1.81
N LEU A 147 7.58 -10.95 -1.38
CA LEU A 147 8.91 -11.34 -1.89
C LEU A 147 8.84 -12.08 -3.22
N THR A 148 7.73 -12.72 -3.54
CA THR A 148 7.61 -13.47 -4.78
C THR A 148 7.50 -12.52 -5.96
N LYS A 149 8.64 -12.24 -6.61
CA LYS A 149 8.78 -11.47 -7.85
C LYS A 149 8.02 -12.07 -9.05
N GLN A 150 7.43 -13.23 -8.88
CA GLN A 150 6.72 -13.95 -9.94
C GLN A 150 5.32 -14.30 -9.46
N ILE A 151 4.42 -13.32 -9.51
CA ILE A 151 3.06 -13.73 -9.84
C ILE A 151 3.23 -14.28 -11.25
N ALA A 152 3.08 -15.60 -11.40
CA ALA A 152 3.12 -16.23 -12.71
C ALA A 152 2.22 -15.40 -13.62
N LYS A 153 2.79 -14.87 -14.72
CA LYS A 153 1.98 -14.11 -15.68
C LYS A 153 0.82 -15.02 -16.05
N PRO A 154 -0.42 -14.60 -15.79
CA PRO A 154 -1.55 -15.44 -16.15
C PRO A 154 -1.42 -15.75 -17.63
N THR A 155 -1.29 -17.02 -17.96
CA THR A 155 -1.33 -17.45 -19.36
C THR A 155 -2.80 -17.32 -19.78
N ILE A 156 -3.14 -16.19 -20.36
CA ILE A 156 -4.46 -16.00 -20.94
C ILE A 156 -4.49 -16.89 -22.16
N THR A 157 -5.05 -18.08 -21.98
CA THR A 157 -5.48 -18.92 -23.11
C THR A 157 -6.45 -18.08 -23.93
N THR A 158 -6.17 -17.97 -25.21
CA THR A 158 -6.89 -17.17 -26.20
C THR A 158 -8.38 -17.12 -25.93
N ILE A 159 -8.87 -15.97 -25.47
CA ILE A 159 -10.31 -15.75 -25.32
C ILE A 159 -10.87 -15.81 -26.74
N LYS A 160 -11.68 -16.85 -27.04
CA LYS A 160 -12.44 -16.85 -28.28
C LYS A 160 -13.22 -15.53 -28.32
N LYS A 161 -13.04 -14.76 -29.37
CA LYS A 161 -13.69 -13.47 -29.61
C LYS A 161 -15.20 -13.65 -29.73
N THR A 162 -15.83 -14.01 -28.61
CA THR A 162 -17.29 -14.00 -28.52
C THR A 162 -17.62 -12.54 -28.25
N LEU A 163 -18.20 -11.87 -29.21
CA LEU A 163 -18.72 -10.51 -29.08
C LEU A 163 -19.51 -10.44 -27.79
N LEU A 164 -18.95 -9.83 -26.74
CA LEU A 164 -19.55 -9.74 -25.41
C LEU A 164 -20.79 -8.82 -25.37
N GLY A 165 -21.19 -8.25 -26.52
CA GLY A 165 -22.33 -7.32 -26.61
C GLY A 165 -22.10 -6.11 -25.71
N ASN A 166 -23.19 -5.58 -25.12
CA ASN A 166 -23.14 -4.44 -24.17
C ASN A 166 -22.74 -4.90 -22.77
N LYS A 167 -21.55 -5.50 -22.60
CA LYS A 167 -21.04 -5.95 -21.30
C LYS A 167 -19.85 -5.11 -20.88
N ALA A 168 -19.73 -4.88 -19.58
CA ALA A 168 -18.60 -4.20 -18.96
C ALA A 168 -18.04 -5.07 -17.83
N VAL A 169 -16.74 -4.89 -17.53
CA VAL A 169 -16.10 -5.48 -16.35
C VAL A 169 -15.93 -4.40 -15.29
N VAL A 170 -16.32 -4.69 -14.06
CA VAL A 170 -16.12 -3.79 -12.93
C VAL A 170 -15.23 -4.48 -11.91
N ILE A 171 -14.14 -3.82 -11.51
CA ILE A 171 -13.17 -4.31 -10.54
C ILE A 171 -13.11 -3.32 -9.38
N GLY A 172 -13.57 -3.74 -8.19
CA GLY A 172 -13.41 -3.00 -6.95
C GLY A 172 -12.16 -3.47 -6.19
N ALA A 173 -11.36 -2.54 -5.72
CA ALA A 173 -10.14 -2.83 -4.99
C ALA A 173 -9.87 -1.81 -3.85
N SER A 174 -9.15 -2.26 -2.80
CA SER A 174 -8.73 -1.45 -1.66
C SER A 174 -7.28 -1.78 -1.30
N THR A 175 -6.97 -2.15 -0.03
CA THR A 175 -5.63 -2.57 0.40
C THR A 175 -5.08 -3.68 -0.51
N GLY A 176 -3.86 -3.51 -1.00
CA GLY A 176 -3.22 -4.42 -1.97
C GLY A 176 -3.75 -4.33 -3.41
N GLY A 177 -4.78 -3.47 -3.65
CA GLY A 177 -5.36 -3.24 -4.98
C GLY A 177 -4.33 -2.84 -6.03
N PRO A 178 -3.54 -1.79 -5.83
CA PRO A 178 -2.58 -1.32 -6.83
C PRO A 178 -1.62 -2.41 -7.31
N ARG A 179 -1.14 -3.25 -6.40
CA ARG A 179 -0.27 -4.38 -6.76
C ARG A 179 -1.00 -5.46 -7.57
N SER A 180 -2.24 -5.77 -7.21
CA SER A 180 -3.05 -6.74 -7.95
C SER A 180 -3.41 -6.22 -9.33
N LEU A 181 -3.72 -4.93 -9.44
CA LEU A 181 -4.02 -4.27 -10.71
C LEU A 181 -2.78 -4.19 -11.62
N ASP A 182 -1.58 -3.97 -11.08
CA ASP A 182 -0.30 -3.97 -11.84
C ASP A 182 0.01 -5.36 -12.46
N VAL A 183 -0.68 -6.40 -12.03
CA VAL A 183 -0.59 -7.74 -12.62
C VAL A 183 -1.75 -8.03 -13.59
N ILE A 184 -2.97 -7.71 -13.17
CA ILE A 184 -4.19 -8.07 -13.91
C ILE A 184 -4.32 -7.22 -15.19
N ILE A 185 -4.16 -5.90 -15.10
CA ILE A 185 -4.45 -5.01 -16.23
C ILE A 185 -3.42 -5.17 -17.37
N PRO A 186 -2.10 -5.29 -17.12
CA PRO A 186 -1.15 -5.57 -18.19
C PRO A 186 -1.32 -6.94 -18.87
N ALA A 187 -2.02 -7.87 -18.21
CA ALA A 187 -2.32 -9.18 -18.79
C ALA A 187 -3.49 -9.15 -19.76
N LEU A 188 -4.29 -8.09 -19.78
CA LEU A 188 -5.38 -7.95 -20.75
C LEU A 188 -4.81 -7.80 -22.17
N PRO A 189 -5.38 -8.50 -23.18
CA PRO A 189 -4.97 -8.32 -24.57
C PRO A 189 -5.39 -6.94 -25.08
N GLU A 190 -4.68 -6.41 -26.07
CA GLU A 190 -4.93 -5.09 -26.68
C GLU A 190 -6.37 -4.97 -27.22
N ASP A 191 -6.89 -6.06 -27.76
CA ASP A 191 -8.24 -6.17 -28.33
C ASP A 191 -9.26 -6.70 -27.31
N PHE A 192 -9.08 -6.45 -26.01
CA PHE A 192 -10.02 -6.87 -24.98
C PHE A 192 -11.44 -6.33 -25.28
N PRO A 193 -12.47 -7.20 -25.38
CA PRO A 193 -13.73 -6.87 -26.05
C PRO A 193 -14.75 -6.11 -25.20
N ALA A 194 -14.37 -5.57 -24.05
CA ALA A 194 -15.26 -4.87 -23.13
C ALA A 194 -14.54 -3.74 -22.39
N PRO A 195 -15.23 -2.63 -22.06
CA PRO A 195 -14.68 -1.63 -21.14
C PRO A 195 -14.47 -2.22 -19.75
N VAL A 196 -13.41 -1.76 -19.07
CA VAL A 196 -13.08 -2.17 -17.70
C VAL A 196 -13.09 -0.94 -16.80
N PHE A 197 -13.96 -0.98 -15.80
CA PHE A 197 -14.05 0.07 -14.77
C PHE A 197 -13.31 -0.37 -13.53
N LEU A 198 -12.30 0.40 -13.13
CA LEU A 198 -11.52 0.17 -11.92
C LEU A 198 -11.96 1.13 -10.83
N ILE A 199 -12.41 0.60 -9.70
CA ILE A 199 -12.78 1.37 -8.51
C ILE A 199 -11.75 1.04 -7.43
N GLN A 200 -10.80 1.95 -7.22
CA GLN A 200 -9.77 1.81 -6.20
C GLN A 200 -10.03 2.82 -5.06
N HIS A 201 -10.20 2.30 -3.86
CA HIS A 201 -10.33 3.15 -2.67
C HIS A 201 -8.98 3.79 -2.32
N MET A 202 -8.80 5.06 -2.70
CA MET A 202 -7.61 5.87 -2.41
C MET A 202 -7.92 7.38 -2.54
N PRO A 203 -7.10 8.27 -1.94
CA PRO A 203 -7.30 9.70 -2.04
C PRO A 203 -7.17 10.22 -3.48
N PRO A 204 -7.77 11.40 -3.77
CA PRO A 204 -7.50 12.14 -5.00
C PRO A 204 -6.00 12.30 -5.26
N LEU A 205 -5.58 12.49 -6.49
CA LEU A 205 -4.20 12.50 -7.02
C LEU A 205 -3.56 11.11 -7.16
N PHE A 206 -3.79 10.20 -6.20
CA PHE A 206 -3.24 8.84 -6.27
C PHE A 206 -3.91 7.99 -7.35
N THR A 207 -5.20 8.21 -7.63
CA THR A 207 -5.92 7.53 -8.72
C THR A 207 -5.36 7.89 -10.08
N LYS A 208 -4.99 9.16 -10.28
CA LYS A 208 -4.32 9.65 -11.50
C LYS A 208 -2.96 8.98 -11.69
N SER A 209 -2.11 8.97 -10.64
CA SER A 209 -0.80 8.33 -10.67
C SER A 209 -0.92 6.82 -10.93
N LEU A 210 -1.91 6.15 -10.32
CA LEU A 210 -2.18 4.73 -10.57
C LEU A 210 -2.60 4.49 -12.03
N ALA A 211 -3.50 5.31 -12.57
CA ALA A 211 -3.94 5.20 -13.96
C ALA A 211 -2.77 5.40 -14.93
N MET A 212 -1.92 6.41 -14.72
CA MET A 212 -0.72 6.64 -15.51
C MET A 212 0.25 5.46 -15.43
N ARG A 213 0.48 4.92 -14.23
CA ARG A 213 1.30 3.72 -14.04
C ARG A 213 0.75 2.53 -14.80
N LEU A 214 -0.53 2.20 -14.63
CA LEU A 214 -1.17 1.08 -15.32
C LEU A 214 -1.12 1.25 -16.85
N ASN A 215 -1.36 2.48 -17.33
CA ASN A 215 -1.27 2.78 -18.77
C ASN A 215 0.14 2.53 -19.33
N SER A 216 1.18 2.85 -18.57
CA SER A 216 2.58 2.68 -19.01
C SER A 216 3.02 1.22 -19.14
N VAL A 217 2.34 0.29 -18.48
CA VAL A 217 2.71 -1.14 -18.44
C VAL A 217 1.71 -2.06 -19.14
N SER A 218 0.57 -1.53 -19.57
CA SER A 218 -0.53 -2.30 -20.17
C SER A 218 -0.58 -2.14 -21.68
N LYS A 219 -1.20 -3.10 -22.37
CA LYS A 219 -1.51 -3.02 -23.80
C LYS A 219 -2.81 -2.27 -24.06
N VAL A 220 -3.75 -2.34 -23.10
CA VAL A 220 -5.00 -1.58 -23.13
C VAL A 220 -4.74 -0.15 -22.67
N ARG A 221 -5.50 0.82 -23.22
CA ARG A 221 -5.44 2.21 -22.77
C ARG A 221 -6.08 2.32 -21.37
N VAL A 222 -5.36 2.93 -20.44
CA VAL A 222 -5.86 3.19 -19.06
C VAL A 222 -5.80 4.69 -18.78
N LYS A 223 -6.85 5.26 -18.24
CA LYS A 223 -6.92 6.65 -17.80
C LYS A 223 -7.77 6.79 -16.53
N GLU A 224 -7.58 7.86 -15.79
CA GLU A 224 -8.53 8.26 -14.76
C GLU A 224 -9.84 8.70 -15.42
N ALA A 225 -10.96 8.30 -14.83
CA ALA A 225 -12.28 8.64 -15.36
C ALA A 225 -12.60 10.14 -15.16
N GLU A 226 -13.25 10.73 -16.14
CA GLU A 226 -13.74 12.10 -16.11
C GLU A 226 -15.27 12.11 -16.25
N ASP A 227 -15.92 13.06 -15.57
CA ASP A 227 -17.38 13.17 -15.65
C ASP A 227 -17.84 13.50 -17.07
N GLY A 228 -18.87 12.76 -17.53
CA GLY A 228 -19.46 12.97 -18.86
C GLY A 228 -18.66 12.42 -20.03
N GLU A 229 -17.55 11.69 -19.82
CA GLU A 229 -16.81 11.07 -20.93
C GLU A 229 -17.51 9.85 -21.50
N PRO A 230 -17.43 9.61 -22.82
CA PRO A 230 -17.93 8.38 -23.43
C PRO A 230 -17.06 7.19 -23.08
N VAL A 231 -17.69 6.02 -22.96
CA VAL A 231 -17.04 4.73 -22.66
C VAL A 231 -16.90 3.90 -23.97
#